data_793b696aa18ddb3aedc3ef55862fbbde
#
_entry.id   793b696aa18ddb3aedc3ef55862fbbde
#
_cell.length_a   1.000
_cell.length_b   1.000
_cell.length_c   1.000
_cell.angle_alpha   90.00
_cell.angle_beta   90.00
_cell.angle_gamma   90.00
#
_symmetry.space_group_name_H-M   'P 1'
#
loop_
_entity.id
_entity.type
_entity.pdbx_description
1 polymer ?
#
loop_
_entity_poly.entity_id
_entity_poly.type
_entity_poly.pdbx_seq_one_letter_code
_entity_poly.pdbx_strand_id
1 'polypeptide(L)'
;MRVLAVLLLASALVPHPGCDGESAREPSSPSGAPVLTSMTPRQASVGDAITLTGSRFSARYTGVKIGPGYVSNVTPTGDATLTFRLPPALSACPPGTEVCVALAIPVTPGSYPVSVVNPEGPSNALTLQVAAR
;
A
#
# COMPACT_ATOMS: atom_id res chain seq x y z
N MET A 1 44.48 -32.82 -53.38
CA MET A 1 43.97 -32.63 -53.19
C MET A 1 43.45 -32.15 -52.40
N ARG A 2 42.95 -31.77 -51.84
CA ARG A 2 42.46 -31.26 -51.26
C ARG A 2 41.70 -30.87 -50.56
N VAL A 3 41.25 -30.79 -50.01
CA VAL A 3 40.56 -30.58 -49.31
C VAL A 3 40.23 -29.71 -48.63
N LEU A 4 39.55 -29.33 -48.44
CA LEU A 4 39.07 -28.52 -47.89
C LEU A 4 38.48 -28.49 -46.84
N ALA A 5 38.45 -28.05 -46.12
CA ALA A 5 38.01 -28.00 -45.04
C ALA A 5 37.07 -27.15 -44.83
N VAL A 6 36.18 -27.34 -44.71
CA VAL A 6 35.32 -26.49 -44.53
C VAL A 6 34.97 -26.29 -43.30
N LEU A 7 35.09 -25.52 -42.81
CA LEU A 7 34.79 -25.17 -41.72
C LEU A 7 33.68 -24.63 -41.49
N LEU A 8 32.99 -24.90 -40.94
CA LEU A 8 31.94 -24.39 -40.61
C LEU A 8 31.84 -23.88 -39.42
N LEU A 9 31.66 -23.08 -39.22
CA LEU A 9 31.40 -22.45 -38.23
C LEU A 9 30.21 -22.32 -37.89
N ALA A 10 29.77 -22.70 -37.17
CA ALA A 10 28.63 -22.59 -36.75
C ALA A 10 28.53 -21.65 -35.83
N SER A 11 28.06 -20.76 -36.07
CA SER A 11 27.97 -19.84 -35.21
C SER A 11 26.89 -20.03 -34.41
N ALA A 12 26.96 -20.19 -33.48
CA ALA A 12 26.00 -20.42 -32.66
C ALA A 12 25.42 -19.35 -32.15
N LEU A 13 24.47 -19.13 -32.38
CA LEU A 13 23.86 -18.18 -31.96
C LEU A 13 23.27 -18.40 -30.74
N VAL A 14 23.50 -17.94 -29.83
CA VAL A 14 22.95 -18.01 -28.71
C VAL A 14 21.94 -17.22 -28.43
N PRO A 15 21.00 -17.55 -28.10
CA PRO A 15 19.96 -16.78 -27.81
C PRO A 15 20.04 -16.30 -26.50
N HIS A 16 19.75 -15.33 -26.29
CA HIS A 16 19.79 -14.84 -25.11
C HIS A 16 18.58 -14.72 -24.58
N PRO A 17 18.23 -15.18 -23.78
CA PRO A 17 17.11 -15.16 -23.24
C PRO A 17 16.76 -14.06 -22.60
N GLY A 18 16.13 -13.76 -22.62
CA GLY A 18 15.62 -12.90 -21.98
C GLY A 18 15.77 -12.16 -21.17
N CYS A 19 16.19 -11.86 -21.18
CA CYS A 19 16.50 -11.09 -20.35
C CYS A 19 15.59 -10.27 -20.16
N ASP A 20 14.96 -10.33 -20.58
CA ASP A 20 14.23 -9.55 -20.52
C ASP A 20 13.77 -9.20 -19.55
N GLY A 21 13.67 -8.90 -19.33
CA GLY A 21 13.28 -8.39 -18.56
C GLY A 21 12.56 -8.38 -17.73
N GLU A 22 12.26 -8.74 -17.66
CA GLU A 22 11.56 -8.75 -16.95
C GLU A 22 11.81 -8.61 -15.91
N SER A 23 12.19 -8.90 -15.68
CA SER A 23 12.56 -8.86 -14.71
C SER A 23 12.50 -7.86 -14.12
N ALA A 24 12.40 -7.38 -14.51
CA ALA A 24 12.44 -6.33 -14.10
C ALA A 24 11.68 -6.15 -13.03
N ARG A 25 11.12 -6.51 -12.70
CA ARG A 25 10.38 -6.26 -11.87
C ARG A 25 10.80 -6.41 -10.76
N GLU A 26 11.28 -6.11 -10.31
CA GLU A 26 11.64 -6.24 -9.33
C GLU A 26 11.11 -5.79 -8.42
N PRO A 27 10.82 -6.00 -7.98
CA PRO A 27 10.14 -5.76 -7.17
C PRO A 27 10.49 -5.52 -6.01
N SER A 28 10.63 -5.62 -5.53
CA SER A 28 11.09 -5.47 -4.48
C SER A 28 11.27 -4.29 -3.93
N SER A 29 11.01 -3.41 -4.37
CA SER A 29 11.23 -2.30 -3.80
C SER A 29 10.37 -2.11 -2.67
N PRO A 30 10.79 -1.77 -1.61
CA PRO A 30 9.98 -1.48 -0.48
C PRO A 30 9.23 -0.22 -0.71
N SER A 31 9.61 0.54 -1.64
CA SER A 31 8.81 1.68 -1.91
C SER A 31 7.68 1.25 -2.77
N GLY A 32 6.70 2.02 -2.88
CA GLY A 32 5.53 1.72 -3.63
C GLY A 32 4.32 1.79 -2.75
N ALA A 33 3.15 1.66 -3.34
CA ALA A 33 1.91 1.77 -2.59
C ALA A 33 1.81 0.63 -1.58
N PRO A 34 1.22 0.88 -0.43
CA PRO A 34 1.09 -0.17 0.56
C PRO A 34 0.08 -1.22 0.13
N VAL A 35 0.14 -2.38 0.76
CA VAL A 35 -0.82 -3.44 0.53
C VAL A 35 -1.46 -3.76 1.87
N LEU A 36 -2.77 -3.80 1.90
CA LEU A 36 -3.50 -4.09 3.12
C LEU A 36 -4.02 -5.50 3.03
N THR A 37 -3.58 -6.34 3.96
CA THR A 37 -3.94 -7.75 3.95
C THR A 37 -5.11 -8.05 4.86
N SER A 38 -5.12 -7.47 6.06
CA SER A 38 -6.20 -7.75 7.00
C SER A 38 -6.39 -6.58 7.94
N MET A 39 -7.52 -6.58 8.59
CA MET A 39 -7.89 -5.56 9.54
C MET A 39 -8.62 -6.21 10.70
N THR A 40 -8.24 -5.87 11.91
CA THR A 40 -8.83 -6.45 13.13
C THR A 40 -9.05 -5.34 14.14
N PRO A 41 -10.26 -5.20 14.63
CA PRO A 41 -11.48 -5.89 14.22
C PRO A 41 -12.06 -5.29 12.95
N ARG A 42 -12.99 -5.97 12.36
CA ARG A 42 -13.68 -5.42 11.21
C ARG A 42 -14.93 -4.65 11.59
N GLN A 43 -15.26 -4.66 12.84
CA GLN A 43 -16.37 -3.89 13.38
C GLN A 43 -15.86 -3.18 14.61
N ALA A 44 -16.04 -1.89 14.67
CA ALA A 44 -15.50 -1.08 15.75
C ALA A 44 -16.38 0.14 15.97
N SER A 45 -16.23 0.73 17.14
CA SER A 45 -16.89 1.98 17.45
C SER A 45 -15.83 3.06 17.63
N VAL A 46 -16.26 4.30 17.65
CA VAL A 46 -15.35 5.41 17.87
C VAL A 46 -14.60 5.19 19.18
N GLY A 47 -13.30 5.31 19.13
CA GLY A 47 -12.43 5.09 20.28
C GLY A 47 -11.78 3.73 20.31
N ASP A 48 -12.26 2.79 19.53
CA ASP A 48 -11.68 1.45 19.54
C ASP A 48 -10.39 1.43 18.73
N ALA A 49 -9.48 0.55 19.13
CA ALA A 49 -8.24 0.39 18.41
C ALA A 49 -8.43 -0.58 17.27
N ILE A 50 -7.87 -0.24 16.12
CA ILE A 50 -7.97 -1.05 14.93
C ILE A 50 -6.56 -1.33 14.46
N THR A 51 -6.27 -2.58 14.18
CA THR A 51 -4.95 -2.99 13.70
C THR A 51 -5.03 -3.41 12.26
N LEU A 52 -4.19 -2.82 11.44
CA LEU A 52 -4.08 -3.14 10.03
C LEU A 52 -2.80 -3.93 9.82
N THR A 53 -2.89 -4.94 9.00
CA THR A 53 -1.74 -5.78 8.67
C THR A 53 -1.56 -5.80 7.17
N GLY A 54 -0.34 -5.72 6.73
CA GLY A 54 -0.05 -5.71 5.31
C GLY A 54 1.41 -5.53 5.03
N SER A 55 1.74 -4.66 4.09
CA SER A 55 3.14 -4.40 3.77
C SER A 55 3.32 -2.97 3.30
N ARG A 56 4.53 -2.50 3.38
CA ARG A 56 4.96 -1.16 2.96
C ARG A 56 4.29 -0.06 3.75
N PHE A 57 4.13 -0.28 5.04
CA PHE A 57 3.49 0.70 5.91
C PHE A 57 4.48 1.69 6.49
N SER A 58 5.76 1.50 6.29
CA SER A 58 6.76 2.31 6.99
C SER A 58 7.12 3.60 6.28
N ALA A 59 6.47 3.93 5.19
CA ALA A 59 6.79 5.14 4.45
C ALA A 59 6.40 6.37 5.24
N ARG A 60 7.09 7.49 4.96
CA ARG A 60 6.72 8.73 5.57
C ARG A 60 5.34 9.14 5.15
N TYR A 61 4.69 9.89 5.95
CA TYR A 61 3.35 10.42 5.70
C TYR A 61 2.36 9.30 5.43
N THR A 62 2.56 8.17 6.11
CA THR A 62 1.59 7.10 6.03
C THR A 62 0.37 7.47 6.87
N GLY A 63 -0.79 7.24 6.34
CA GLY A 63 -2.03 7.50 7.03
C GLY A 63 -3.06 6.48 6.64
N VAL A 64 -4.24 6.62 7.22
CA VAL A 64 -5.35 5.71 6.96
C VAL A 64 -6.47 6.51 6.35
N LYS A 65 -6.99 6.04 5.24
CA LYS A 65 -8.14 6.66 4.62
C LYS A 65 -9.37 5.85 4.98
N ILE A 66 -10.36 6.51 5.54
CA ILE A 66 -11.61 5.87 5.92
C ILE A 66 -12.72 6.62 5.20
N GLY A 67 -13.31 5.98 4.20
CA GLY A 67 -14.34 6.63 3.43
C GLY A 67 -13.86 7.96 2.85
N PRO A 68 -14.52 9.05 3.16
CA PRO A 68 -14.17 10.35 2.59
C PRO A 68 -13.07 11.07 3.33
N GLY A 69 -12.57 10.53 4.43
CA GLY A 69 -11.62 11.26 5.25
C GLY A 69 -10.39 10.45 5.59
N TYR A 70 -9.52 11.06 6.39
CA TYR A 70 -8.24 10.46 6.72
C TYR A 70 -7.99 10.51 8.21
N VAL A 71 -7.27 9.51 8.71
CA VAL A 71 -6.73 9.54 10.06
C VAL A 71 -5.26 9.89 9.89
N SER A 72 -4.87 11.02 10.40
CA SER A 72 -3.49 11.45 10.32
C SER A 72 -2.76 11.03 11.58
N ASN A 73 -1.47 11.24 11.57
CA ASN A 73 -0.64 10.99 12.75
C ASN A 73 -0.68 9.56 13.24
N VAL A 74 -0.79 8.63 12.32
CA VAL A 74 -0.66 7.23 12.67
C VAL A 74 0.79 6.84 12.52
N THR A 75 1.26 6.01 13.40
CA THR A 75 2.64 5.57 13.37
C THR A 75 2.65 4.08 13.17
N PRO A 76 3.18 3.61 12.04
CA PRO A 76 3.30 2.17 11.84
C PRO A 76 4.24 1.57 12.85
N THR A 77 3.94 0.36 13.28
CA THR A 77 4.81 -0.35 14.19
C THR A 77 5.91 -1.06 13.42
N GLY A 78 5.98 -0.88 12.18
CA GLY A 78 6.95 -1.53 11.33
C GLY A 78 6.40 -1.47 9.94
N ASP A 79 6.90 -2.29 9.06
CA ASP A 79 6.47 -2.25 7.69
C ASP A 79 5.18 -3.03 7.45
N ALA A 80 4.77 -3.83 8.40
CA ALA A 80 3.65 -4.75 8.20
C ALA A 80 2.46 -4.51 9.11
N THR A 81 2.57 -3.65 10.08
CA THR A 81 1.51 -3.46 11.07
C THR A 81 1.33 -2.00 11.38
N LEU A 82 0.08 -1.60 11.50
CA LEU A 82 -0.24 -0.23 11.85
C LEU A 82 -1.49 -0.26 12.71
N THR A 83 -1.45 0.44 13.82
CA THR A 83 -2.58 0.49 14.74
C THR A 83 -3.02 1.93 14.94
N PHE A 84 -4.31 2.15 14.95
CA PHE A 84 -4.85 3.49 15.20
C PHE A 84 -6.16 3.34 15.97
N ARG A 85 -6.57 4.46 16.58
CA ARG A 85 -7.88 4.48 17.21
C ARG A 85 -8.84 5.21 16.31
N LEU A 86 -10.04 4.69 16.21
CA LEU A 86 -11.05 5.30 15.35
C LEU A 86 -11.47 6.62 15.97
N PRO A 87 -11.19 7.74 15.30
CA PRO A 87 -11.52 9.04 15.87
C PRO A 87 -12.98 9.38 15.66
N PRO A 88 -13.51 10.32 16.44
CA PRO A 88 -14.89 10.74 16.21
C PRO A 88 -15.08 11.55 14.95
N ALA A 89 -14.00 12.08 14.40
CA ALA A 89 -14.07 12.81 13.16
C ALA A 89 -12.79 12.58 12.37
N LEU A 90 -12.92 12.59 11.07
CA LEU A 90 -11.80 12.39 10.17
C LEU A 90 -11.38 13.74 9.59
N SER A 91 -10.16 13.80 9.13
CA SER A 91 -9.65 14.99 8.47
C SER A 91 -9.93 14.90 6.98
N ALA A 92 -10.30 16.00 6.38
CA ALA A 92 -10.44 16.04 4.94
C ALA A 92 -9.10 16.12 4.24
N CYS A 93 -8.02 16.31 5.00
CA CYS A 93 -6.70 16.51 4.41
C CYS A 93 -5.90 15.22 4.40
N PRO A 94 -5.34 14.85 3.26
CA PRO A 94 -4.47 13.68 3.20
C PRO A 94 -3.22 13.88 4.05
N PRO A 95 -2.61 12.81 4.51
CA PRO A 95 -1.36 12.90 5.27
C PRO A 95 -0.28 13.55 4.41
N GLY A 96 0.56 14.35 5.03
CA GLY A 96 1.66 14.98 4.34
C GLY A 96 1.29 16.23 3.57
N THR A 97 0.03 16.63 3.61
CA THR A 97 -0.41 17.83 2.92
C THR A 97 -0.09 19.04 3.79
N GLU A 98 0.62 20.00 3.23
CA GLU A 98 0.97 21.16 4.01
C GLU A 98 -0.06 22.27 3.94
N VAL A 99 -0.76 22.38 2.83
CA VAL A 99 -1.76 23.40 2.68
C VAL A 99 -3.08 22.75 2.40
N CYS A 100 -3.98 22.83 3.34
CA CYS A 100 -5.25 22.16 3.20
C CYS A 100 -6.20 22.74 4.22
N VAL A 101 -7.45 22.92 3.83
CA VAL A 101 -8.45 23.34 4.78
C VAL A 101 -8.90 22.14 5.56
N ALA A 102 -8.58 22.14 6.84
CA ALA A 102 -8.88 20.98 7.67
C ALA A 102 -10.34 21.02 8.07
N LEU A 103 -11.14 20.25 7.39
CA LEU A 103 -12.52 20.07 7.75
C LEU A 103 -12.67 18.77 8.50
N ALA A 104 -13.51 18.78 9.50
CA ALA A 104 -13.78 17.59 10.28
C ALA A 104 -14.98 16.88 9.67
N ILE A 105 -14.79 15.60 9.37
CA ILE A 105 -15.84 14.78 8.81
C ILE A 105 -16.28 13.82 9.90
N PRO A 106 -17.47 13.96 10.44
CA PRO A 106 -17.87 13.08 11.55
C PRO A 106 -17.97 11.64 11.14
N VAL A 107 -17.60 10.76 12.05
CA VAL A 107 -17.70 9.34 11.83
C VAL A 107 -19.04 8.88 12.38
N THR A 108 -19.88 8.34 11.52
CA THR A 108 -21.19 7.86 11.91
C THR A 108 -21.26 6.36 11.68
N PRO A 109 -22.20 5.67 12.31
CA PRO A 109 -22.33 4.24 12.07
C PRO A 109 -22.57 3.92 10.61
N GLY A 110 -21.98 2.86 10.13
CA GLY A 110 -22.12 2.46 8.75
C GLY A 110 -20.88 1.73 8.26
N SER A 111 -20.85 1.48 6.98
CA SER A 111 -19.75 0.78 6.35
C SER A 111 -18.82 1.78 5.69
N TYR A 112 -17.54 1.60 5.90
CA TYR A 112 -16.52 2.49 5.34
C TYR A 112 -15.41 1.68 4.70
N PRO A 113 -14.97 2.05 3.51
CA PRO A 113 -13.76 1.45 2.97
C PRO A 113 -12.55 2.02 3.71
N VAL A 114 -11.65 1.16 4.11
CA VAL A 114 -10.44 1.53 4.83
C VAL A 114 -9.25 1.14 4.00
N SER A 115 -8.34 2.06 3.78
CA SER A 115 -7.10 1.77 3.08
C SER A 115 -5.96 2.53 3.75
N VAL A 116 -4.75 2.08 3.51
CA VAL A 116 -3.56 2.75 3.99
C VAL A 116 -3.03 3.57 2.82
N VAL A 117 -2.66 4.81 3.10
CA VAL A 117 -2.16 5.70 2.04
C VAL A 117 -0.78 6.21 2.42
N ASN A 118 0.06 6.36 1.43
CA ASN A 118 1.35 7.01 1.58
C ASN A 118 1.61 7.80 0.30
N PRO A 119 2.74 8.49 0.19
CA PRO A 119 2.98 9.29 -1.01
C PRO A 119 3.00 8.50 -2.31
N GLU A 120 3.18 7.19 -2.23
CA GLU A 120 3.19 6.36 -3.44
C GLU A 120 1.78 6.02 -3.89
N GLY A 121 0.79 6.14 -3.03
CA GLY A 121 -0.58 5.87 -3.39
C GLY A 121 -1.33 5.12 -2.31
N PRO A 122 -2.59 4.81 -2.55
CA PRO A 122 -3.39 4.08 -1.58
C PRO A 122 -3.23 2.57 -1.74
N SER A 123 -3.50 1.85 -0.65
CA SER A 123 -3.58 0.41 -0.69
C SER A 123 -4.95 -0.02 -1.22
N ASN A 124 -5.13 -1.32 -1.37
CA ASN A 124 -6.47 -1.86 -1.55
C ASN A 124 -7.30 -1.56 -0.31
N ALA A 125 -8.59 -1.62 -0.43
CA ALA A 125 -9.50 -1.27 0.67
C ALA A 125 -10.14 -2.50 1.27
N LEU A 126 -10.33 -2.46 2.58
CA LEU A 126 -11.13 -3.44 3.30
C LEU A 126 -12.27 -2.68 3.97
N THR A 127 -13.38 -3.36 4.18
CA THR A 127 -14.56 -2.70 4.73
C THR A 127 -14.57 -2.77 6.25
N LEU A 128 -14.75 -1.62 6.87
CA LEU A 128 -14.92 -1.51 8.31
C LEU A 128 -16.37 -1.17 8.60
N GLN A 129 -16.95 -1.89 9.54
CA GLN A 129 -18.28 -1.59 10.02
C GLN A 129 -18.14 -0.75 11.27
N VAL A 130 -18.67 0.45 11.24
CA VAL A 130 -18.67 1.31 12.40
C VAL A 130 -19.99 1.17 13.10
N ALA A 131 -19.92 0.78 14.35
CA ALA A 131 -21.11 0.57 15.15
C ALA A 131 -21.36 1.77 16.05
N ALA A 132 -22.61 1.97 16.38
CA ALA A 132 -22.97 3.02 17.31
C ALA A 132 -22.38 2.69 18.69
N ARG A 133 -22.04 3.73 19.45
CA ARG A 133 -21.45 3.51 20.72
C ARG A 133 -22.45 3.64 21.81
#